data_2610cf3f4a9f8fe7e8a63951b7f89adb
#
_entry.id   2610cf3f4a9f8fe7e8a63951b7f89adb
#
_cell.length_a   1.000
_cell.length_b   1.000
_cell.length_c   1.000
_cell.angle_alpha   90.00
_cell.angle_beta   90.00
_cell.angle_gamma   90.00
#
_symmetry.space_group_name_H-M   'P 1'
#
loop_
_entity.id
_entity.type
_entity.pdbx_description
1 polymer ?
#
loop_
_entity_poly.entity_id
_entity_poly.type
_entity_poly.pdbx_seq_one_letter_code
_entity_poly.pdbx_strand_id
1 'polypeptide(L)'
;MEKELFHPKMESIAAKDQQRLEQDLLAEQIRYVYDHSEMYQEKFKTAKMTGRDVKVVQNLYRLPFTTKRELRESQKRKPPFGDFLAAPSDKVRRIHRTSGTTGSFVYTALTANDADVTHDCGARSFWAAGLRPHHRVVHCLNYCMWMGGYTDHANLEKTGASVLPFGVGNSR
;
A
#
# COMPACT_ATOMS: atom_id res chain seq x y z
N MET A 1 -32.12 -1.54 -2.87
CA MET A 1 -31.38 -2.68 -2.28
C MET A 1 -29.93 -2.27 -2.08
N GLU A 2 -29.40 -2.43 -0.90
CA GLU A 2 -27.96 -2.22 -0.65
C GLU A 2 -27.16 -3.25 -1.43
N LYS A 3 -25.97 -2.81 -1.93
CA LYS A 3 -25.05 -3.75 -2.56
C LYS A 3 -24.55 -4.76 -1.53
N GLU A 4 -24.64 -6.04 -1.83
CA GLU A 4 -24.09 -7.10 -0.99
C GLU A 4 -22.55 -7.03 -0.95
N LEU A 5 -21.91 -6.84 -2.12
CA LEU A 5 -20.48 -6.72 -2.28
C LEU A 5 -20.07 -5.28 -2.63
N PHE A 6 -18.96 -4.81 -2.10
CA PHE A 6 -18.41 -3.49 -2.42
C PHE A 6 -17.96 -3.42 -3.88
N HIS A 7 -17.20 -4.43 -4.32
CA HIS A 7 -16.66 -4.53 -5.67
C HIS A 7 -17.01 -5.89 -6.30
N PRO A 8 -18.27 -6.07 -6.81
CA PRO A 8 -18.77 -7.37 -7.24
C PRO A 8 -17.84 -8.13 -8.19
N LYS A 9 -17.26 -7.45 -9.19
CA LYS A 9 -16.35 -8.11 -10.15
C LYS A 9 -15.14 -8.77 -9.50
N MET A 10 -14.56 -8.10 -8.48
CA MET A 10 -13.35 -8.58 -7.81
C MET A 10 -13.67 -9.57 -6.70
N GLU A 11 -14.82 -9.41 -6.06
CA GLU A 11 -15.20 -10.22 -4.89
C GLU A 11 -15.92 -11.51 -5.27
N SER A 12 -16.40 -11.63 -6.53
CA SER A 12 -16.99 -12.85 -7.08
C SER A 12 -16.20 -13.44 -8.24
N ILE A 13 -14.93 -13.05 -8.41
CA ILE A 13 -14.05 -13.60 -9.45
C ILE A 13 -13.83 -15.10 -9.22
N ALA A 14 -13.88 -15.88 -10.30
CA ALA A 14 -13.58 -17.30 -10.22
C ALA A 14 -12.10 -17.54 -9.84
N ALA A 15 -11.82 -18.56 -9.04
CA ALA A 15 -10.46 -18.83 -8.54
C ALA A 15 -9.39 -18.92 -9.65
N LYS A 16 -9.75 -19.48 -10.80
CA LYS A 16 -8.85 -19.56 -11.96
C LYS A 16 -8.50 -18.18 -12.53
N ASP A 17 -9.49 -17.29 -12.62
CA ASP A 17 -9.31 -15.95 -13.15
C ASP A 17 -8.59 -15.06 -12.14
N GLN A 18 -8.84 -15.25 -10.85
CA GLN A 18 -8.08 -14.60 -9.77
C GLN A 18 -6.60 -14.97 -9.85
N GLN A 19 -6.28 -16.26 -9.97
CA GLN A 19 -4.89 -16.72 -10.08
C GLN A 19 -4.18 -16.12 -11.30
N ARG A 20 -4.87 -16.01 -12.43
CA ARG A 20 -4.33 -15.38 -13.64
C ARG A 20 -4.06 -13.90 -13.40
N LEU A 21 -5.03 -13.18 -12.82
CA LEU A 21 -4.89 -11.76 -12.49
C LEU A 21 -3.71 -11.52 -11.53
N GLU A 22 -3.56 -12.34 -10.50
CA GLU A 22 -2.44 -12.25 -9.55
C GLU A 22 -1.08 -12.45 -10.25
N GLN A 23 -0.99 -13.39 -11.19
CA GLN A 23 0.23 -13.62 -11.97
C GLN A 23 0.57 -12.43 -12.88
N ASP A 24 -0.43 -11.88 -13.56
CA ASP A 24 -0.25 -10.74 -14.46
C ASP A 24 0.21 -9.50 -13.67
N LEU A 25 -0.46 -9.19 -12.56
CA LEU A 25 -0.10 -8.09 -11.66
C LEU A 25 1.28 -8.27 -11.03
N LEU A 26 1.63 -9.49 -10.61
CA LEU A 26 2.95 -9.78 -10.05
C LEU A 26 4.05 -9.53 -11.08
N ALA A 27 3.89 -10.04 -12.30
CA ALA A 27 4.87 -9.88 -13.37
C ALA A 27 5.06 -8.41 -13.76
N GLU A 28 3.97 -7.63 -13.76
CA GLU A 28 3.99 -6.18 -13.99
C GLU A 28 4.72 -5.46 -12.86
N GLN A 29 4.38 -5.73 -11.60
CA GLN A 29 4.98 -5.10 -10.43
C GLN A 29 6.48 -5.38 -10.32
N ILE A 30 6.92 -6.62 -10.57
CA ILE A 30 8.34 -6.98 -10.52
C ILE A 30 9.11 -6.24 -11.61
N ARG A 31 8.57 -6.16 -12.80
CA ARG A 31 9.18 -5.41 -13.90
C ARG A 31 9.26 -3.92 -13.57
N TYR A 32 8.18 -3.38 -13.04
CA TYR A 32 8.10 -1.97 -12.64
C TYR A 32 9.16 -1.60 -11.61
N VAL A 33 9.29 -2.36 -10.52
CA VAL A 33 10.28 -2.06 -9.48
C VAL A 33 11.71 -2.28 -9.98
N TYR A 34 11.94 -3.24 -10.86
CA TYR A 34 13.23 -3.46 -11.50
C TYR A 34 13.62 -2.27 -12.39
N ASP A 35 12.70 -1.73 -13.16
CA ASP A 35 12.97 -0.66 -14.12
C ASP A 35 13.09 0.72 -13.44
N HIS A 36 12.46 0.95 -12.26
CA HIS A 36 12.32 2.28 -11.68
C HIS A 36 12.96 2.45 -10.29
N SER A 37 13.41 1.38 -9.62
CA SER A 37 14.02 1.47 -8.29
C SER A 37 15.48 1.03 -8.33
N GLU A 38 16.39 1.96 -8.05
CA GLU A 38 17.85 1.68 -8.01
C GLU A 38 18.16 0.57 -6.99
N MET A 39 17.55 0.61 -5.80
CA MET A 39 17.74 -0.41 -4.78
C MET A 39 17.32 -1.79 -5.27
N TYR A 40 16.18 -1.90 -5.94
CA TYR A 40 15.71 -3.19 -6.44
C TYR A 40 16.51 -3.68 -7.64
N GLN A 41 16.97 -2.80 -8.53
CA GLN A 41 17.90 -3.17 -9.60
C GLN A 41 19.15 -3.84 -9.03
N GLU A 42 19.76 -3.25 -7.99
CA GLU A 42 20.95 -3.79 -7.35
C GLU A 42 20.69 -5.12 -6.65
N LYS A 43 19.56 -5.23 -5.96
CA LYS A 43 19.14 -6.50 -5.32
C LYS A 43 18.94 -7.61 -6.34
N PHE A 44 18.27 -7.33 -7.45
CA PHE A 44 18.07 -8.33 -8.52
C PHE A 44 19.40 -8.73 -9.16
N LYS A 45 20.28 -7.75 -9.45
CA LYS A 45 21.61 -8.01 -9.98
C LYS A 45 22.43 -8.91 -9.07
N THR A 46 22.42 -8.63 -7.76
CA THR A 46 23.10 -9.46 -6.74
C THR A 46 22.54 -10.88 -6.70
N ALA A 47 21.23 -11.04 -6.88
CA ALA A 47 20.58 -12.33 -6.98
C ALA A 47 20.72 -13.01 -8.35
N LYS A 48 21.46 -12.40 -9.30
CA LYS A 48 21.60 -12.84 -10.69
C LYS A 48 20.26 -13.01 -11.40
N MET A 49 19.37 -12.05 -11.16
CA MET A 49 18.01 -12.01 -11.70
C MET A 49 17.72 -10.71 -12.46
N THR A 50 16.69 -10.75 -13.26
CA THR A 50 16.13 -9.59 -13.98
C THR A 50 14.65 -9.42 -13.61
N GLY A 51 14.04 -8.31 -14.00
CA GLY A 51 12.60 -8.06 -13.84
C GLY A 51 11.69 -9.02 -14.63
N ARG A 52 12.26 -9.97 -15.38
CA ARG A 52 11.51 -10.94 -16.20
C ARG A 52 11.61 -12.38 -15.70
N ASP A 53 12.38 -12.62 -14.64
CA ASP A 53 12.66 -14.00 -14.17
C ASP A 53 11.56 -14.57 -13.27
N VAL A 54 10.69 -13.72 -12.72
CA VAL A 54 9.54 -14.14 -11.91
C VAL A 54 8.25 -13.76 -12.63
N LYS A 55 7.54 -14.78 -13.10
CA LYS A 55 6.28 -14.61 -13.86
C LYS A 55 5.09 -15.24 -13.15
N VAL A 56 5.34 -16.06 -12.15
CA VAL A 56 4.31 -16.80 -11.41
C VAL A 56 4.57 -16.73 -9.91
N VAL A 57 3.50 -16.72 -9.14
CA VAL A 57 3.54 -16.61 -7.66
C VAL A 57 4.44 -17.68 -7.03
N GLN A 58 4.45 -18.88 -7.59
CA GLN A 58 5.29 -19.98 -7.11
C GLN A 58 6.80 -19.69 -7.15
N ASN A 59 7.23 -18.70 -7.92
CA ASN A 59 8.65 -18.32 -8.05
C ASN A 59 9.05 -17.14 -7.15
N LEU A 60 8.14 -16.64 -6.31
CA LEU A 60 8.41 -15.53 -5.39
C LEU A 60 9.56 -15.82 -4.42
N TYR A 61 9.78 -17.08 -4.02
CA TYR A 61 10.88 -17.47 -3.13
C TYR A 61 12.28 -17.15 -3.69
N ARG A 62 12.37 -16.89 -4.99
CA ARG A 62 13.64 -16.52 -5.66
C ARG A 62 13.99 -15.05 -5.45
N LEU A 63 13.01 -14.23 -5.08
CA LEU A 63 13.23 -12.81 -4.87
C LEU A 63 13.96 -12.56 -3.55
N PRO A 64 14.95 -11.66 -3.52
CA PRO A 64 15.61 -11.29 -2.29
C PRO A 64 14.66 -10.53 -1.37
N PHE A 65 14.62 -10.92 -0.10
CA PHE A 65 13.83 -10.20 0.92
C PHE A 65 14.32 -8.77 1.08
N THR A 66 13.40 -7.89 1.44
CA THR A 66 13.70 -6.50 1.81
C THR A 66 13.45 -6.32 3.30
N THR A 67 14.48 -5.88 4.01
CA THR A 67 14.44 -5.63 5.44
C THR A 67 14.21 -4.16 5.76
N LYS A 68 13.67 -3.87 6.94
CA LYS A 68 13.51 -2.49 7.41
C LYS A 68 14.86 -1.75 7.56
N ARG A 69 15.95 -2.48 7.81
CA ARG A 69 17.31 -1.94 7.85
C ARG A 69 17.72 -1.42 6.48
N GLU A 70 17.51 -2.21 5.43
CA GLU A 70 17.84 -1.80 4.05
C GLU A 70 17.06 -0.54 3.64
N LEU A 71 15.77 -0.46 4.00
CA LEU A 71 14.97 0.74 3.73
C LEU A 71 15.53 1.98 4.43
N ARG A 72 15.98 1.87 5.67
CA ARG A 72 16.61 2.97 6.41
C ARG A 72 17.93 3.39 5.79
N GLU A 73 18.76 2.44 5.41
CA GLU A 73 20.02 2.69 4.74
C GLU A 73 19.82 3.35 3.38
N SER A 74 18.82 2.90 2.62
CA SER A 74 18.39 3.51 1.38
C SER A 74 17.99 4.98 1.59
N GLN A 75 17.17 5.28 2.59
CA GLN A 75 16.77 6.66 2.90
C GLN A 75 17.92 7.55 3.36
N LYS A 76 18.93 6.99 4.01
CA LYS A 76 20.16 7.74 4.35
C LYS A 76 20.98 8.07 3.12
N ARG A 77 21.07 7.15 2.15
CA ARG A 77 21.79 7.38 0.89
C ARG A 77 21.11 8.42 0.00
N LYS A 78 19.78 8.36 -0.09
CA LYS A 78 18.98 9.23 -1.00
C LYS A 78 17.75 9.81 -0.26
N PRO A 79 17.95 10.84 0.59
CA PRO A 79 16.83 11.43 1.35
C PRO A 79 15.83 12.14 0.44
N PRO A 80 14.55 12.26 0.84
CA PRO A 80 13.95 11.67 2.07
C PRO A 80 13.41 10.26 1.87
N PHE A 81 13.19 9.82 0.64
CA PHE A 81 12.43 8.59 0.33
C PHE A 81 13.31 7.36 0.08
N GLY A 82 14.62 7.55 -0.15
CA GLY A 82 15.51 6.46 -0.48
C GLY A 82 15.54 6.12 -1.97
N ASP A 83 16.52 5.30 -2.34
CA ASP A 83 16.68 4.74 -3.69
C ASP A 83 15.74 3.55 -3.98
N PHE A 84 14.89 3.19 -3.01
CA PHE A 84 13.80 2.26 -3.24
C PHE A 84 12.54 2.93 -3.84
N LEU A 85 12.45 4.26 -3.84
CA LEU A 85 11.34 4.96 -4.49
C LEU A 85 11.34 4.65 -5.99
N ALA A 86 10.24 4.08 -6.46
CA ALA A 86 10.08 3.67 -7.86
C ALA A 86 9.25 4.66 -8.69
N ALA A 87 8.74 5.73 -8.09
CA ALA A 87 7.98 6.76 -8.77
C ALA A 87 8.76 8.08 -8.82
N PRO A 88 8.55 8.94 -9.83
CA PRO A 88 9.05 10.32 -9.82
C PRO A 88 8.55 11.08 -8.58
N SER A 89 9.42 11.86 -7.95
CA SER A 89 9.09 12.55 -6.69
C SER A 89 7.95 13.56 -6.83
N ASP A 90 7.75 14.15 -8.00
CA ASP A 90 6.64 15.05 -8.33
C ASP A 90 5.27 14.32 -8.42
N LYS A 91 5.27 13.00 -8.52
CA LYS A 91 4.07 12.16 -8.49
C LYS A 91 3.67 11.72 -7.07
N VAL A 92 4.53 11.93 -6.09
CA VAL A 92 4.20 11.65 -4.69
C VAL A 92 3.07 12.60 -4.23
N ARG A 93 2.01 12.04 -3.69
CA ARG A 93 0.83 12.78 -3.21
C ARG A 93 0.61 12.65 -1.72
N ARG A 94 1.14 11.58 -1.11
CA ARG A 94 1.01 11.35 0.32
C ARG A 94 2.29 10.76 0.89
N ILE A 95 2.63 11.18 2.09
CA ILE A 95 3.81 10.72 2.81
C ILE A 95 3.36 10.24 4.18
N HIS A 96 3.73 9.02 4.52
CA HIS A 96 3.57 8.45 5.85
C HIS A 96 4.93 8.11 6.44
N ARG A 97 4.97 7.86 7.73
CA ARG A 97 6.17 7.35 8.41
C ARG A 97 5.82 6.25 9.39
N THR A 98 6.75 5.34 9.62
CA THR A 98 6.64 4.36 10.71
C THR A 98 6.81 5.03 12.07
N SER A 99 6.37 4.38 13.14
CA SER A 99 6.46 4.91 14.53
C SER A 99 7.88 5.21 15.01
N GLY A 100 8.90 4.57 14.40
CA GLY A 100 10.30 4.81 14.76
C GLY A 100 10.72 4.29 16.12
N THR A 101 10.03 3.29 16.68
CA THR A 101 10.33 2.68 17.99
C THR A 101 11.78 2.23 18.19
N THR A 102 12.54 2.08 17.11
CA THR A 102 13.97 1.70 17.10
C THR A 102 14.88 2.88 16.70
N GLY A 103 14.46 4.13 16.95
CA GLY A 103 15.28 5.34 16.81
C GLY A 103 15.25 6.05 15.45
N SER A 104 14.81 5.40 14.37
CA SER A 104 14.67 6.05 13.06
C SER A 104 13.40 5.65 12.33
N PHE A 105 12.75 6.64 11.72
CA PHE A 105 11.54 6.44 10.91
C PHE A 105 11.89 5.84 9.54
N VAL A 106 10.93 5.15 8.93
CA VAL A 106 10.94 4.87 7.50
C VAL A 106 9.76 5.62 6.90
N TYR A 107 10.05 6.45 5.90
CA TYR A 107 9.02 7.17 5.15
C TYR A 107 8.48 6.28 4.04
N THR A 108 7.18 6.33 3.85
CA THR A 108 6.48 5.69 2.73
C THR A 108 5.83 6.78 1.90
N ALA A 109 6.22 6.84 0.65
CA ALA A 109 5.68 7.78 -0.33
C ALA A 109 4.65 7.05 -1.21
N LEU A 110 3.47 7.63 -1.35
CA LEU A 110 2.39 7.10 -2.17
C LEU A 110 2.08 8.07 -3.31
N THR A 111 1.93 7.54 -4.52
CA THR A 111 1.31 8.26 -5.64
C THR A 111 -0.20 8.33 -5.46
N ALA A 112 -0.91 9.06 -6.33
CA ALA A 112 -2.37 9.06 -6.34
C ALA A 112 -2.93 7.65 -6.58
N ASN A 113 -2.33 6.90 -7.50
CA ASN A 113 -2.75 5.53 -7.79
C ASN A 113 -2.54 4.59 -6.59
N ASP A 114 -1.41 4.68 -5.90
CA ASP A 114 -1.15 3.87 -4.70
C ASP A 114 -2.20 4.16 -3.61
N ALA A 115 -2.54 5.44 -3.44
CA ALA A 115 -3.56 5.84 -2.49
C ALA A 115 -4.94 5.27 -2.86
N ASP A 116 -5.33 5.37 -4.13
CA ASP A 116 -6.63 4.86 -4.61
C ASP A 116 -6.76 3.34 -4.47
N VAL A 117 -5.72 2.59 -4.83
CA VAL A 117 -5.68 1.13 -4.63
C VAL A 117 -5.78 0.78 -3.14
N THR A 118 -5.05 1.51 -2.28
CA THR A 118 -5.11 1.31 -0.83
C THR A 118 -6.52 1.56 -0.29
N HIS A 119 -7.17 2.64 -0.76
CA HIS A 119 -8.53 2.99 -0.35
C HIS A 119 -9.56 1.93 -0.82
N ASP A 120 -9.41 1.40 -2.03
CA ASP A 120 -10.28 0.32 -2.51
C ASP A 120 -10.16 -0.95 -1.65
N CYS A 121 -8.94 -1.34 -1.34
CA CYS A 121 -8.69 -2.51 -0.47
C CYS A 121 -9.28 -2.31 0.93
N GLY A 122 -9.06 -1.12 1.53
CA GLY A 122 -9.59 -0.80 2.85
C GLY A 122 -11.11 -0.71 2.88
N ALA A 123 -11.72 -0.05 1.88
CA ALA A 123 -13.17 0.04 1.76
C ALA A 123 -13.84 -1.33 1.64
N ARG A 124 -13.25 -2.24 0.87
CA ARG A 124 -13.72 -3.64 0.78
C ARG A 124 -13.71 -4.33 2.14
N SER A 125 -12.64 -4.13 2.91
CA SER A 125 -12.51 -4.73 4.25
C SER A 125 -13.58 -4.19 5.20
N PHE A 126 -13.81 -2.88 5.23
CA PHE A 126 -14.84 -2.26 6.05
C PHE A 126 -16.26 -2.65 5.60
N TRP A 127 -16.48 -2.76 4.29
CA TRP A 127 -17.75 -3.22 3.75
C TRP A 127 -18.06 -4.67 4.14
N ALA A 128 -17.05 -5.55 4.08
CA ALA A 128 -17.15 -6.93 4.53
C ALA A 128 -17.45 -7.03 6.04
N ALA A 129 -16.93 -6.08 6.83
CA ALA A 129 -17.26 -5.93 8.25
C ALA A 129 -18.65 -5.34 8.52
N GLY A 130 -19.43 -5.02 7.49
CA GLY A 130 -20.80 -4.52 7.62
C GLY A 130 -20.96 -3.01 7.52
N LEU A 131 -19.89 -2.23 7.26
CA LEU A 131 -20.02 -0.78 7.09
C LEU A 131 -20.81 -0.45 5.81
N ARG A 132 -21.72 0.53 5.91
CA ARG A 132 -22.61 0.95 4.81
C ARG A 132 -22.74 2.48 4.78
N PRO A 133 -23.21 3.09 3.67
CA PRO A 133 -23.32 4.53 3.52
C PRO A 133 -24.19 5.26 4.56
N HIS A 134 -25.17 4.56 5.17
CA HIS A 134 -26.02 5.14 6.20
C HIS A 134 -25.37 5.19 7.59
N HIS A 135 -24.20 4.56 7.78
CA HIS A 135 -23.47 4.60 9.04
C HIS A 135 -22.70 5.90 9.25
N ARG A 136 -22.49 6.23 10.51
CA ARG A 136 -21.62 7.31 10.97
C ARG A 136 -20.49 6.70 11.80
N VAL A 137 -19.26 7.05 11.45
CA VAL A 137 -18.05 6.51 12.08
C VAL A 137 -17.33 7.62 12.81
N VAL A 138 -17.07 7.44 14.10
CA VAL A 138 -16.18 8.33 14.85
C VAL A 138 -14.77 7.76 14.76
N HIS A 139 -13.89 8.45 14.03
CA HIS A 139 -12.53 8.01 13.80
C HIS A 139 -11.60 8.61 14.86
N CYS A 140 -11.23 7.79 15.85
CA CYS A 140 -10.46 8.20 17.03
C CYS A 140 -8.96 7.91 16.93
N LEU A 141 -8.42 7.66 15.74
CA LEU A 141 -7.00 7.40 15.55
C LEU A 141 -6.21 8.69 15.29
N ASN A 142 -4.91 8.65 15.63
CA ASN A 142 -4.01 9.75 15.38
C ASN A 142 -3.69 9.89 13.89
N TYR A 143 -3.74 11.13 13.38
CA TYR A 143 -3.42 11.43 11.98
C TYR A 143 -1.91 11.70 11.73
N CYS A 144 -1.13 12.04 12.73
CA CYS A 144 0.27 12.52 12.67
C CYS A 144 1.21 11.65 11.81
N MET A 145 1.13 11.75 10.50
CA MET A 145 1.90 10.99 9.50
C MET A 145 1.76 9.46 9.61
N TRP A 146 1.00 8.97 10.58
CA TRP A 146 0.77 7.53 10.73
C TRP A 146 -0.18 7.02 9.64
N MET A 147 0.19 5.89 9.03
CA MET A 147 -0.58 5.35 7.91
C MET A 147 -2.01 5.01 8.30
N GLY A 148 -2.24 4.39 9.45
CA GLY A 148 -3.57 4.01 9.93
C GLY A 148 -4.50 5.19 10.22
N GLY A 149 -4.00 6.41 10.46
CA GLY A 149 -4.83 7.57 10.68
C GLY A 149 -5.57 8.01 9.43
N TYR A 150 -4.87 8.66 8.51
CA TYR A 150 -5.51 9.22 7.32
C TYR A 150 -5.95 8.13 6.32
N THR A 151 -5.20 7.04 6.22
CA THR A 151 -5.55 5.95 5.29
C THR A 151 -6.87 5.30 5.69
N ASP A 152 -7.05 4.97 6.98
CA ASP A 152 -8.30 4.38 7.45
C ASP A 152 -9.47 5.36 7.32
N HIS A 153 -9.25 6.66 7.60
CA HIS A 153 -10.25 7.69 7.35
C HIS A 153 -10.74 7.65 5.89
N ALA A 154 -9.82 7.72 4.94
CA ALA A 154 -10.15 7.71 3.52
C ALA A 154 -10.78 6.37 3.05
N ASN A 155 -10.35 5.25 3.64
CA ASN A 155 -10.96 3.94 3.40
C ASN A 155 -12.43 3.89 3.86
N LEU A 156 -12.71 4.48 5.02
CA LEU A 156 -14.05 4.57 5.58
C LEU A 156 -14.95 5.46 4.71
N GLU A 157 -14.47 6.66 4.33
CA GLU A 157 -15.21 7.55 3.44
C GLU A 157 -15.52 6.89 2.09
N LYS A 158 -14.60 6.11 1.56
CA LYS A 158 -14.79 5.42 0.27
C LYS A 158 -15.94 4.39 0.29
N THR A 159 -16.34 3.90 1.46
CA THR A 159 -17.57 3.09 1.60
C THR A 159 -18.86 3.89 1.40
N GLY A 160 -18.78 5.22 1.44
CA GLY A 160 -19.93 6.13 1.46
C GLY A 160 -20.43 6.48 2.87
N ALA A 161 -19.84 5.91 3.93
CA ALA A 161 -20.17 6.26 5.30
C ALA A 161 -19.69 7.68 5.65
N SER A 162 -20.41 8.36 6.55
CA SER A 162 -19.98 9.64 7.10
C SER A 162 -18.92 9.41 8.18
N VAL A 163 -17.77 10.06 8.06
CA VAL A 163 -16.66 9.92 9.00
C VAL A 163 -16.44 11.23 9.78
N LEU A 164 -16.43 11.11 11.10
CA LEU A 164 -16.10 12.20 12.01
C LEU A 164 -14.62 12.09 12.38
N PRO A 165 -13.73 13.01 11.91
CA PRO A 165 -12.29 12.96 12.15
C PRO A 165 -11.95 13.45 13.57
N PHE A 166 -12.38 12.71 14.58
CA PHE A 166 -12.21 13.09 16.00
C PHE A 166 -10.74 13.10 16.42
N GLY A 167 -9.98 12.09 15.93
CA GLY A 167 -8.57 11.95 16.27
C GLY A 167 -8.33 11.57 17.73
N VAL A 168 -7.09 11.73 18.19
CA VAL A 168 -6.71 11.63 19.61
C VAL A 168 -6.69 13.04 20.17
N GLY A 169 -7.74 13.48 20.76
CA GLY A 169 -7.90 14.84 21.28
C GLY A 169 -8.42 14.89 22.70
N ASN A 170 -8.53 16.11 23.23
CA ASN A 170 -9.15 16.35 24.52
C ASN A 170 -10.65 16.00 24.44
N SER A 171 -11.01 14.89 25.05
CA SER A 171 -12.40 14.52 25.31
C SER A 171 -12.93 15.35 26.50
N ARG A 172 -13.01 16.69 26.33
CA ARG A 172 -13.75 17.57 27.22
C ARG A 172 -14.95 18.13 26.52
#